data_fda5af77a8666b485aa6162ab54e0bc2
#
_entry.id   fda5af77a8666b485aa6162ab54e0bc2
#
_cell.length_a   1.000
_cell.length_b   1.000
_cell.length_c   1.000
_cell.angle_alpha   90.00
_cell.angle_beta   90.00
_cell.angle_gamma   90.00
#
_symmetry.space_group_name_H-M   'P 1'
#
loop_
_entity.id
_entity.type
_entity.pdbx_description
1 polymer ?
#
loop_
_entity_poly.entity_id
_entity_poly.type
_entity_poly.pdbx_seq_one_letter_code
_entity_poly.pdbx_strand_id
1 'polypeptide(L)'
;GVIRSAIQPNMERLMNDVLNGTLDFALTKPADAQTLVSVREFRFWQLTDVVVGVAILIVAVTQLQAKMEALQIVAFVAALLMGAVLLYCVWLMVTSIAFWVIRVGDIVDLFQGLYAAGRWPVSVYPDWLRTGLTFLVPVAFAVTVPAEAMTNRLTGETMLFALGLTLLFVILARVVWLIGLRSYSGASA
;
A
#
# COMPACT_ATOMS: atom_id res chain seq x y z
N GLY A 1 -0.24 1.19 -10.83
CA GLY A 1 0.89 0.46 -11.43
C GLY A 1 1.69 -0.27 -10.38
N VAL A 2 2.52 0.43 -9.57
CA VAL A 2 3.45 -0.20 -8.59
C VAL A 2 2.76 -1.19 -7.65
N ILE A 3 1.58 -0.87 -7.13
CA ILE A 3 0.85 -1.74 -6.20
C ILE A 3 0.46 -3.06 -6.88
N ARG A 4 -0.04 -3.01 -8.10
CA ARG A 4 -0.44 -4.18 -8.85
C ARG A 4 0.74 -5.01 -9.35
N SER A 5 1.89 -4.35 -9.64
CA SER A 5 3.07 -5.05 -10.15
C SER A 5 3.88 -5.75 -9.07
N ALA A 6 3.94 -5.19 -7.86
CA ALA A 6 4.83 -5.67 -6.80
C ALA A 6 4.11 -6.02 -5.50
N ILE A 7 3.17 -5.20 -5.01
CA ILE A 7 2.57 -5.41 -3.68
C ILE A 7 1.50 -6.51 -3.73
N GLN A 8 0.50 -6.34 -4.58
CA GLN A 8 -0.65 -7.24 -4.64
C GLN A 8 -0.26 -8.72 -4.90
N PRO A 9 0.58 -9.07 -5.90
CA PRO A 9 0.89 -10.47 -6.17
C PRO A 9 1.64 -11.14 -5.01
N ASN A 10 2.52 -10.40 -4.33
CA ASN A 10 3.24 -10.92 -3.18
C ASN A 10 2.32 -11.17 -1.98
N MET A 11 1.34 -10.31 -1.76
CA MET A 11 0.37 -10.45 -0.66
C MET A 11 -0.63 -11.59 -0.94
N GLU A 12 -1.11 -11.74 -2.18
CA GLU A 12 -1.93 -12.89 -2.59
C GLU A 12 -1.19 -14.20 -2.40
N ARG A 13 0.10 -14.24 -2.76
CA ARG A 13 0.94 -15.42 -2.56
C ARG A 13 1.18 -15.71 -1.09
N LEU A 14 1.49 -14.68 -0.29
CA LEU A 14 1.66 -14.83 1.16
C LEU A 14 0.42 -15.44 1.79
N MET A 15 -0.77 -14.95 1.43
CA MET A 15 -2.04 -15.50 1.92
C MET A 15 -2.17 -16.98 1.56
N ASN A 16 -1.89 -17.35 0.31
CA ASN A 16 -1.95 -18.73 -0.13
C ASN A 16 -0.91 -19.61 0.59
N ASP A 17 0.31 -19.10 0.82
CA ASP A 17 1.36 -19.81 1.55
C ASP A 17 0.94 -20.07 3.02
N VAL A 18 0.27 -19.11 3.66
CA VAL A 18 -0.26 -19.29 5.03
C VAL A 18 -1.39 -20.31 5.06
N LEU A 19 -2.36 -20.21 4.13
CA LEU A 19 -3.51 -21.11 4.07
C LEU A 19 -3.12 -22.56 3.72
N ASN A 20 -2.10 -22.74 2.87
CA ASN A 20 -1.64 -24.05 2.44
C ASN A 20 -0.51 -24.61 3.33
N GLY A 21 -0.07 -23.89 4.36
CA GLY A 21 1.04 -24.32 5.22
C GLY A 21 2.41 -24.31 4.54
N THR A 22 2.57 -23.65 3.39
CA THR A 22 3.83 -23.63 2.62
C THR A 22 4.75 -22.47 2.99
N LEU A 23 4.35 -21.62 3.95
CA LEU A 23 5.17 -20.53 4.44
C LEU A 23 6.47 -21.02 5.11
N ASP A 24 6.50 -22.25 5.62
CA ASP A 24 7.68 -22.87 6.23
C ASP A 24 8.92 -22.79 5.35
N PHE A 25 8.76 -22.97 4.01
CA PHE A 25 9.86 -22.84 3.06
C PHE A 25 10.47 -21.43 3.00
N ALA A 26 9.70 -20.41 3.38
CA ALA A 26 10.20 -19.06 3.48
C ALA A 26 10.91 -18.81 4.82
N LEU A 27 10.42 -19.42 5.89
CA LEU A 27 10.95 -19.26 7.24
C LEU A 27 12.27 -19.96 7.47
N THR A 28 12.58 -21.02 6.69
CA THR A 28 13.86 -21.73 6.75
C THR A 28 15.04 -20.97 6.16
N LYS A 29 14.79 -19.88 5.41
CA LYS A 29 15.85 -19.08 4.80
C LYS A 29 16.47 -18.10 5.81
N PRO A 30 17.80 -17.89 5.76
CA PRO A 30 18.50 -16.96 6.66
C PRO A 30 18.31 -15.50 6.27
N ALA A 31 17.05 -15.07 6.13
CA ALA A 31 16.67 -13.69 5.77
C ALA A 31 15.40 -13.30 6.53
N ASP A 32 15.15 -11.99 6.68
CA ASP A 32 13.91 -11.53 7.28
C ASP A 32 12.71 -12.00 6.45
N ALA A 33 11.85 -12.80 7.07
CA ALA A 33 10.72 -13.44 6.39
C ALA A 33 9.75 -12.43 5.77
N GLN A 34 9.54 -11.28 6.42
CA GLN A 34 8.68 -10.22 5.88
C GLN A 34 9.25 -9.68 4.56
N THR A 35 10.53 -9.38 4.54
CA THR A 35 11.21 -8.89 3.32
C THR A 35 11.15 -9.94 2.22
N LEU A 36 11.42 -11.20 2.58
CA LEU A 36 11.42 -12.30 1.62
C LEU A 36 10.06 -12.46 0.94
N VAL A 37 8.97 -12.48 1.70
CA VAL A 37 7.62 -12.65 1.14
C VAL A 37 7.13 -11.43 0.38
N SER A 38 7.73 -10.25 0.62
CA SER A 38 7.35 -8.99 -0.04
C SER A 38 7.96 -8.80 -1.43
N VAL A 39 8.99 -9.56 -1.80
CA VAL A 39 9.79 -9.34 -3.04
C VAL A 39 9.88 -10.59 -3.91
N ARG A 40 8.99 -11.57 -3.74
CA ARG A 40 9.05 -12.85 -4.47
C ARG A 40 8.55 -12.78 -5.89
N GLU A 41 7.52 -11.99 -6.13
CA GLU A 41 6.85 -11.90 -7.43
C GLU A 41 6.84 -10.49 -7.94
N PHE A 42 7.14 -10.35 -9.23
CA PHE A 42 7.06 -9.09 -9.93
C PHE A 42 6.37 -9.29 -11.28
N ARG A 43 5.22 -8.65 -11.45
CA ARG A 43 4.43 -8.76 -12.70
C ARG A 43 4.83 -7.65 -13.66
N PHE A 44 5.78 -7.94 -14.56
CA PHE A 44 6.31 -6.97 -15.53
C PHE A 44 5.25 -6.32 -16.42
N TRP A 45 4.21 -7.06 -16.79
CA TRP A 45 3.13 -6.53 -17.63
C TRP A 45 2.38 -5.35 -16.99
N GLN A 46 2.37 -5.26 -15.69
CA GLN A 46 1.71 -4.17 -14.97
C GLN A 46 2.58 -2.92 -14.85
N LEU A 47 3.83 -2.96 -15.32
CA LEU A 47 4.64 -1.76 -15.52
C LEU A 47 4.05 -0.83 -16.59
N THR A 48 3.26 -1.34 -17.52
CA THR A 48 2.52 -0.50 -18.48
C THR A 48 1.65 0.52 -17.77
N ASP A 49 1.02 0.17 -16.64
CA ASP A 49 0.24 1.11 -15.83
C ASP A 49 1.12 2.24 -15.25
N VAL A 50 2.39 1.94 -14.93
CA VAL A 50 3.34 2.95 -14.43
C VAL A 50 3.73 3.89 -15.56
N VAL A 51 4.05 3.33 -16.74
CA VAL A 51 4.42 4.12 -17.93
C VAL A 51 3.28 5.05 -18.34
N VAL A 52 2.06 4.53 -18.42
CA VAL A 52 0.86 5.33 -18.73
C VAL A 52 0.63 6.41 -17.67
N GLY A 53 0.77 6.08 -16.38
CA GLY A 53 0.64 7.05 -15.29
C GLY A 53 1.67 8.17 -15.38
N VAL A 54 2.93 7.85 -15.65
CA VAL A 54 3.99 8.84 -15.85
C VAL A 54 3.73 9.71 -17.09
N ALA A 55 3.28 9.11 -18.20
CA ALA A 55 2.94 9.85 -19.40
C ALA A 55 1.81 10.86 -19.17
N ILE A 56 0.73 10.44 -18.48
CA ILE A 56 -0.38 11.33 -18.11
C ILE A 56 0.11 12.47 -17.20
N LEU A 57 1.00 12.15 -16.26
CA LEU A 57 1.55 13.13 -15.34
C LEU A 57 2.41 14.18 -16.07
N ILE A 58 3.24 13.76 -17.01
CA ILE A 58 4.03 14.68 -17.85
C ILE A 58 3.10 15.61 -18.65
N VAL A 59 2.06 15.05 -19.28
CA VAL A 59 1.07 15.84 -20.03
C VAL A 59 0.35 16.83 -19.12
N ALA A 60 -0.06 16.41 -17.92
CA ALA A 60 -0.72 17.29 -16.96
C ALA A 60 0.18 18.46 -16.53
N VAL A 61 1.44 18.19 -16.21
CA VAL A 61 2.42 19.22 -15.83
C VAL A 61 2.67 20.21 -16.96
N THR A 62 2.80 19.72 -18.21
CA THR A 62 3.02 20.59 -19.37
C THR A 62 1.79 21.47 -19.69
N GLN A 63 0.58 20.93 -19.54
CA GLN A 63 -0.65 21.69 -19.76
C GLN A 63 -0.91 22.75 -18.69
N LEU A 64 -0.56 22.47 -17.45
CA LEU A 64 -0.72 23.41 -16.33
C LEU A 64 0.26 24.57 -16.38
N GLN A 65 1.26 24.55 -17.29
CA GLN A 65 2.36 25.51 -17.37
C GLN A 65 2.99 25.82 -15.98
N ALA A 66 2.86 24.87 -15.07
CA ALA A 66 3.35 25.02 -13.71
C ALA A 66 4.89 25.04 -13.72
N LYS A 67 5.48 26.17 -13.35
CA LYS A 67 6.90 26.23 -13.02
C LYS A 67 7.07 25.48 -11.71
N MET A 68 7.33 24.17 -11.79
CA MET A 68 7.58 23.36 -10.60
C MET A 68 8.98 23.69 -10.06
N GLU A 69 9.05 24.13 -8.84
CA GLU A 69 10.33 24.28 -8.13
C GLU A 69 10.87 22.88 -7.77
N ALA A 70 12.19 22.75 -7.69
CA ALA A 70 12.85 21.49 -7.33
C ALA A 70 12.31 20.90 -6.01
N LEU A 71 11.99 21.77 -5.04
CA LEU A 71 11.43 21.38 -3.76
C LEU A 71 10.05 20.69 -3.92
N GLN A 72 9.21 21.18 -4.82
CA GLN A 72 7.89 20.58 -5.09
C GLN A 72 8.00 19.19 -5.71
N ILE A 73 8.97 19.01 -6.62
CA ILE A 73 9.25 17.70 -7.22
C ILE A 73 9.71 16.71 -6.16
N VAL A 74 10.61 17.13 -5.25
CA VAL A 74 11.07 16.30 -4.15
C VAL A 74 9.91 15.95 -3.19
N ALA A 75 9.10 16.93 -2.83
CA ALA A 75 7.91 16.71 -1.98
C ALA A 75 6.92 15.75 -2.61
N PHE A 76 6.67 15.88 -3.93
CA PHE A 76 5.81 14.97 -4.69
C PHE A 76 6.33 13.53 -4.68
N VAL A 77 7.62 13.33 -4.98
CA VAL A 77 8.23 12.00 -4.97
C VAL A 77 8.20 11.40 -3.57
N ALA A 78 8.53 12.18 -2.54
CA ALA A 78 8.45 11.74 -1.15
C ALA A 78 7.02 11.35 -0.75
N ALA A 79 6.01 12.13 -1.13
CA ALA A 79 4.61 11.82 -0.89
C ALA A 79 4.16 10.54 -1.61
N LEU A 80 4.60 10.31 -2.85
CA LEU A 80 4.32 9.06 -3.57
C LEU A 80 4.94 7.84 -2.87
N LEU A 81 6.17 7.95 -2.40
CA LEU A 81 6.84 6.87 -1.69
C LEU A 81 6.15 6.58 -0.35
N MET A 82 5.80 7.60 0.42
CA MET A 82 5.03 7.43 1.66
C MET A 82 3.68 6.78 1.40
N GLY A 83 2.96 7.20 0.35
CA GLY A 83 1.71 6.57 -0.07
C GLY A 83 1.86 5.10 -0.44
N ALA A 84 2.91 4.74 -1.18
CA ALA A 84 3.20 3.35 -1.53
C ALA A 84 3.51 2.50 -0.30
N VAL A 85 4.30 3.04 0.65
CA VAL A 85 4.61 2.37 1.93
C VAL A 85 3.35 2.19 2.78
N LEU A 86 2.50 3.21 2.89
CA LEU A 86 1.23 3.10 3.61
C LEU A 86 0.35 1.98 3.05
N LEU A 87 0.18 1.93 1.73
CA LEU A 87 -0.60 0.90 1.07
C LEU A 87 0.00 -0.49 1.27
N TYR A 88 1.33 -0.62 1.18
CA TYR A 88 2.02 -1.87 1.52
C TYR A 88 1.72 -2.30 2.95
N CYS A 89 1.82 -1.40 3.93
CA CYS A 89 1.56 -1.71 5.34
C CYS A 89 0.12 -2.20 5.56
N VAL A 90 -0.86 -1.55 4.93
CA VAL A 90 -2.26 -1.97 5.02
C VAL A 90 -2.45 -3.35 4.39
N TRP A 91 -1.91 -3.59 3.19
CA TRP A 91 -1.97 -4.90 2.55
C TRP A 91 -1.34 -5.98 3.41
N LEU A 92 -0.16 -5.70 3.98
CA LEU A 92 0.52 -6.65 4.86
C LEU A 92 -0.30 -6.95 6.11
N MET A 93 -0.91 -5.95 6.77
CA MET A 93 -1.77 -6.16 7.93
C MET A 93 -3.00 -7.01 7.59
N VAL A 94 -3.70 -6.67 6.49
CA VAL A 94 -4.87 -7.44 6.03
C VAL A 94 -4.49 -8.88 5.73
N THR A 95 -3.40 -9.10 5.01
CA THR A 95 -2.94 -10.45 4.67
C THR A 95 -2.47 -11.22 5.92
N SER A 96 -1.88 -10.53 6.90
CA SER A 96 -1.47 -11.15 8.17
C SER A 96 -2.65 -11.68 8.99
N ILE A 97 -3.89 -11.23 8.75
CA ILE A 97 -5.09 -11.80 9.38
C ILE A 97 -5.24 -13.29 9.04
N ALA A 98 -4.66 -13.73 7.89
CA ALA A 98 -4.65 -15.15 7.50
C ALA A 98 -4.03 -16.07 8.54
N PHE A 99 -3.14 -15.57 9.40
CA PHE A 99 -2.55 -16.37 10.49
C PHE A 99 -3.58 -16.83 11.54
N TRP A 100 -4.72 -16.14 11.65
CA TRP A 100 -5.76 -16.43 12.65
C TRP A 100 -7.08 -16.93 12.05
N VAL A 101 -7.34 -16.63 10.77
CA VAL A 101 -8.65 -16.87 10.16
C VAL A 101 -8.48 -17.67 8.86
N ILE A 102 -9.06 -18.84 8.80
CA ILE A 102 -8.96 -19.76 7.66
C ILE A 102 -9.70 -19.24 6.40
N ARG A 103 -10.67 -18.31 6.56
CA ARG A 103 -11.47 -17.74 5.44
C ARG A 103 -11.11 -16.28 5.16
N VAL A 104 -9.86 -16.02 4.90
CA VAL A 104 -9.37 -14.65 4.65
C VAL A 104 -9.67 -14.18 3.21
N GLY A 105 -9.95 -15.08 2.27
CA GLY A 105 -10.26 -14.72 0.89
C GLY A 105 -11.32 -13.63 0.80
N ASP A 106 -12.43 -13.80 1.52
CA ASP A 106 -13.53 -12.83 1.53
C ASP A 106 -13.12 -11.45 2.06
N ILE A 107 -12.19 -11.40 3.03
CA ILE A 107 -11.68 -10.14 3.60
C ILE A 107 -10.76 -9.44 2.59
N VAL A 108 -9.93 -10.18 1.88
CA VAL A 108 -9.04 -9.63 0.85
C VAL A 108 -9.86 -9.09 -0.33
N ASP A 109 -10.92 -9.78 -0.73
CA ASP A 109 -11.82 -9.33 -1.80
C ASP A 109 -12.57 -8.06 -1.39
N LEU A 110 -13.03 -7.98 -0.15
CA LEU A 110 -13.63 -6.76 0.40
C LEU A 110 -12.62 -5.62 0.41
N PHE A 111 -11.37 -5.87 0.81
CA PHE A 111 -10.32 -4.87 0.78
C PHE A 111 -9.97 -4.40 -0.64
N GLN A 112 -9.95 -5.31 -1.61
CA GLN A 112 -9.77 -4.94 -3.02
C GLN A 112 -10.90 -4.01 -3.51
N GLY A 113 -12.13 -4.28 -3.08
CA GLY A 113 -13.29 -3.42 -3.36
C GLY A 113 -13.13 -2.02 -2.75
N LEU A 114 -12.71 -1.94 -1.49
CA LEU A 114 -12.42 -0.67 -0.81
C LEU A 114 -11.27 0.10 -1.47
N TYR A 115 -10.21 -0.62 -1.86
CA TYR A 115 -9.09 -0.04 -2.60
C TYR A 115 -9.52 0.52 -3.96
N ALA A 116 -10.37 -0.22 -4.69
CA ALA A 116 -10.91 0.25 -5.96
C ALA A 116 -11.78 1.50 -5.78
N ALA A 117 -12.58 1.58 -4.71
CA ALA A 117 -13.34 2.77 -4.35
C ALA A 117 -12.43 3.96 -4.03
N GLY A 118 -11.32 3.74 -3.32
CA GLY A 118 -10.35 4.80 -2.96
C GLY A 118 -9.68 5.51 -4.13
N ARG A 119 -9.84 5.02 -5.36
CA ARG A 119 -9.34 5.69 -6.59
C ARG A 119 -10.15 6.90 -7.00
N TRP A 120 -11.39 7.00 -6.55
CA TRP A 120 -12.27 8.12 -6.85
C TRP A 120 -12.07 9.24 -5.83
N PRO A 121 -12.29 10.51 -6.20
CA PRO A 121 -12.22 11.62 -5.26
C PRO A 121 -13.08 11.36 -4.04
N VAL A 122 -12.51 11.48 -2.86
CA VAL A 122 -13.18 11.16 -1.58
C VAL A 122 -14.43 12.04 -1.36
N SER A 123 -14.49 13.19 -2.02
CA SER A 123 -15.63 14.11 -1.98
C SER A 123 -16.92 13.56 -2.59
N VAL A 124 -16.85 12.49 -3.39
CA VAL A 124 -18.02 11.84 -4.02
C VAL A 124 -18.75 10.92 -3.05
N TYR A 125 -18.10 10.52 -1.97
CA TYR A 125 -18.65 9.55 -1.03
C TYR A 125 -19.39 10.22 0.14
N PRO A 126 -20.41 9.54 0.71
CA PRO A 126 -21.07 10.00 1.93
C PRO A 126 -20.10 10.04 3.11
N ASP A 127 -20.35 10.90 4.08
CA ASP A 127 -19.41 11.22 5.16
C ASP A 127 -18.91 10.02 5.96
N TRP A 128 -19.75 9.03 6.22
CA TRP A 128 -19.34 7.81 6.94
C TRP A 128 -18.32 6.98 6.14
N LEU A 129 -18.50 6.85 4.82
CA LEU A 129 -17.59 6.11 3.95
C LEU A 129 -16.31 6.92 3.71
N ARG A 130 -16.44 8.23 3.58
CA ARG A 130 -15.33 9.16 3.51
C ARG A 130 -14.43 9.05 4.73
N THR A 131 -15.00 9.05 5.93
CA THR A 131 -14.27 8.87 7.17
C THR A 131 -13.61 7.49 7.23
N GLY A 132 -14.33 6.44 6.88
CA GLY A 132 -13.79 5.09 6.80
C GLY A 132 -12.61 4.96 5.83
N LEU A 133 -12.74 5.50 4.61
CA LEU A 133 -11.66 5.47 3.60
C LEU A 133 -10.44 6.32 4.00
N THR A 134 -10.63 7.36 4.81
CA THR A 134 -9.54 8.23 5.25
C THR A 134 -8.77 7.64 6.42
N PHE A 135 -9.47 7.06 7.39
CA PHE A 135 -8.85 6.60 8.65
C PHE A 135 -8.62 5.09 8.69
N LEU A 136 -9.54 4.29 8.15
CA LEU A 136 -9.41 2.83 8.18
C LEU A 136 -8.48 2.33 7.09
N VAL A 137 -8.55 2.95 5.91
CA VAL A 137 -7.70 2.61 4.78
C VAL A 137 -7.06 3.90 4.25
N PRO A 138 -5.80 4.19 4.55
CA PRO A 138 -5.15 5.45 4.18
C PRO A 138 -4.89 5.57 2.66
N VAL A 139 -5.76 4.93 1.84
CA VAL A 139 -5.72 5.01 0.38
C VAL A 139 -5.96 6.44 -0.08
N ALA A 140 -6.92 7.13 0.54
CA ALA A 140 -7.19 8.54 0.25
C ALA A 140 -5.93 9.40 0.49
N PHE A 141 -5.20 9.13 1.55
CA PHE A 141 -3.98 9.85 1.89
C PHE A 141 -2.87 9.60 0.86
N ALA A 142 -2.72 8.35 0.40
CA ALA A 142 -1.76 7.97 -0.62
C ALA A 142 -2.00 8.64 -1.99
N VAL A 143 -3.23 9.08 -2.27
CA VAL A 143 -3.60 9.77 -3.51
C VAL A 143 -3.62 11.29 -3.33
N THR A 144 -4.18 11.79 -2.20
CA THR A 144 -4.42 13.22 -1.98
C THR A 144 -3.12 13.98 -1.73
N VAL A 145 -2.23 13.46 -0.88
CA VAL A 145 -0.98 14.17 -0.52
C VAL A 145 -0.07 14.41 -1.73
N PRO A 146 0.18 13.42 -2.62
CA PRO A 146 0.92 13.69 -3.86
C PRO A 146 0.23 14.71 -4.77
N ALA A 147 -1.11 14.67 -4.88
CA ALA A 147 -1.85 15.62 -5.69
C ALA A 147 -1.74 17.05 -5.15
N GLU A 148 -1.79 17.24 -3.84
CA GLU A 148 -1.58 18.53 -3.18
C GLU A 148 -0.15 19.05 -3.38
N ALA A 149 0.86 18.17 -3.36
CA ALA A 149 2.24 18.52 -3.65
C ALA A 149 2.41 19.08 -5.06
N MET A 150 1.72 18.49 -6.06
CA MET A 150 1.75 18.99 -7.44
C MET A 150 1.04 20.33 -7.64
N THR A 151 -0.02 20.57 -6.87
CA THR A 151 -0.85 21.79 -7.01
C THR A 151 -0.39 22.94 -6.12
N ASN A 152 0.78 22.83 -5.48
CA ASN A 152 1.34 23.80 -4.53
C ASN A 152 0.41 24.10 -3.34
N ARG A 153 -0.40 23.10 -2.96
CA ARG A 153 -1.32 23.19 -1.80
C ARG A 153 -0.82 22.42 -0.60
N LEU A 154 0.31 21.69 -0.75
CA LEU A 154 0.89 20.93 0.33
C LEU A 154 1.47 21.86 1.40
N THR A 155 0.95 21.75 2.62
CA THR A 155 1.49 22.44 3.78
C THR A 155 2.55 21.59 4.47
N GLY A 156 3.50 22.23 5.17
CA GLY A 156 4.48 21.50 5.97
C GLY A 156 3.83 20.62 7.04
N GLU A 157 2.71 21.04 7.61
CA GLU A 157 1.92 20.27 8.58
C GLU A 157 1.37 18.99 7.96
N THR A 158 0.80 19.06 6.76
CA THR A 158 0.29 17.89 6.04
C THR A 158 1.41 16.89 5.75
N MET A 159 2.59 17.38 5.37
CA MET A 159 3.76 16.53 5.10
C MET A 159 4.26 15.83 6.37
N LEU A 160 4.35 16.56 7.49
CA LEU A 160 4.74 15.99 8.78
C LEU A 160 3.71 14.97 9.28
N PHE A 161 2.41 15.25 9.12
CA PHE A 161 1.35 14.31 9.45
C PHE A 161 1.43 13.04 8.59
N ALA A 162 1.68 13.18 7.28
CA ALA A 162 1.89 12.07 6.36
C ALA A 162 3.07 11.18 6.79
N LEU A 163 4.18 11.80 7.17
CA LEU A 163 5.36 11.09 7.67
C LEU A 163 5.05 10.36 8.97
N GLY A 164 4.42 11.02 9.94
CA GLY A 164 4.03 10.42 11.22
C GLY A 164 3.08 9.24 11.03
N LEU A 165 2.08 9.40 10.16
CA LEU A 165 1.14 8.33 9.83
C LEU A 165 1.85 7.15 9.17
N THR A 166 2.76 7.41 8.24
CA THR A 166 3.54 6.36 7.56
C THR A 166 4.39 5.58 8.56
N LEU A 167 5.10 6.25 9.46
CA LEU A 167 5.90 5.61 10.50
C LEU A 167 5.04 4.77 11.45
N LEU A 168 3.88 5.30 11.85
CA LEU A 168 2.92 4.56 12.68
C LEU A 168 2.48 3.26 11.99
N PHE A 169 2.10 3.33 10.71
CA PHE A 169 1.65 2.15 9.97
C PHE A 169 2.77 1.14 9.73
N VAL A 170 4.01 1.58 9.53
CA VAL A 170 5.18 0.67 9.44
C VAL A 170 5.37 -0.10 10.74
N ILE A 171 5.29 0.59 11.88
CA ILE A 171 5.41 -0.05 13.20
C ILE A 171 4.24 -1.03 13.42
N LEU A 172 3.00 -0.60 13.16
CA LEU A 172 1.82 -1.45 13.34
C LEU A 172 1.88 -2.68 12.43
N ALA A 173 2.22 -2.51 11.16
CA ALA A 173 2.34 -3.62 10.21
C ALA A 173 3.41 -4.62 10.67
N ARG A 174 4.55 -4.14 11.17
CA ARG A 174 5.61 -5.01 11.72
C ARG A 174 5.15 -5.77 12.96
N VAL A 175 4.45 -5.10 13.86
CA VAL A 175 3.91 -5.73 15.09
C VAL A 175 2.87 -6.79 14.73
N VAL A 176 1.91 -6.48 13.88
CA VAL A 176 0.87 -7.43 13.42
C VAL A 176 1.50 -8.63 12.73
N TRP A 177 2.49 -8.41 11.86
CA TRP A 177 3.25 -9.47 11.21
C TRP A 177 3.93 -10.40 12.22
N LEU A 178 4.67 -9.84 13.18
CA LEU A 178 5.41 -10.62 14.17
C LEU A 178 4.48 -11.41 15.12
N ILE A 179 3.34 -10.82 15.51
CA ILE A 179 2.33 -11.52 16.31
C ILE A 179 1.69 -12.63 15.48
N GLY A 180 1.34 -12.37 14.23
CA GLY A 180 0.78 -13.37 13.33
C GLY A 180 1.74 -14.53 13.10
N LEU A 181 3.01 -14.25 12.87
CA LEU A 181 4.02 -15.27 12.66
C LEU A 181 4.20 -16.20 13.88
N ARG A 182 4.03 -15.67 15.11
CA ARG A 182 4.04 -16.49 16.33
C ARG A 182 2.83 -17.40 16.48
N SER A 183 1.72 -17.05 15.84
CA SER A 183 0.48 -17.83 15.85
C SER A 183 0.41 -18.83 14.70
N TYR A 184 1.37 -18.77 13.76
CA TYR A 184 1.44 -19.68 12.64
C TYR A 184 1.87 -21.08 13.11
N SER A 185 0.97 -22.05 12.96
CA SER A 185 1.29 -23.47 13.11
C SER A 185 1.51 -24.04 11.69
N GLY A 186 2.75 -24.37 11.36
CA GLY A 186 3.11 -24.94 10.05
C GLY A 186 2.40 -26.26 9.77
N ALA A 187 2.49 -26.76 8.54
CA ALA A 187 1.89 -28.02 8.08
C ALA A 187 2.39 -29.26 8.86
N SER A 188 3.36 -29.09 9.75
CA SER A 188 3.98 -30.16 10.55
C SER A 188 3.53 -30.20 12.00
N ALA A 189 2.48 -29.44 12.38
CA ALA A 189 1.94 -29.44 13.74
C ALA A 189 0.80 -30.43 13.90
#